data_6771af32bd1e5ada07096deaf389bf32
#
_entry.id   6771af32bd1e5ada07096deaf389bf32
#
_cell.length_a   1.000
_cell.length_b   1.000
_cell.length_c   1.000
_cell.angle_alpha   90.00
_cell.angle_beta   90.00
_cell.angle_gamma   90.00
#
_symmetry.space_group_name_H-M   'P 1'
#
loop_
_entity.id
_entity.type
_entity.pdbx_description
1 polymer ?
#
loop_
_entity_poly.entity_id
_entity_poly.type
_entity_poly.pdbx_seq_one_letter_code
_entity_poly.pdbx_strand_id
1 'polypeptide(L)'
;GFSGVAPREGASFPVHARVVERLRPEWYPETPLVPLTEVVHDRLSVEIMRGCSRGCRFCGAGMTYRPKRVRPVEDVVNHVEAGIRSSGWEEVSLLSLSSSDYPGLADVVDRIGARLSGKAVSISLSSLRVDNFSLAIAANVAGGRKTGLTFAVEAATQRLRDVINKNL
;
A
#
# COMPACT_ATOMS: atom_id res chain seq x y z
N GLY A 1 34.32 18.98 -1.92
CA GLY A 1 33.01 18.73 -1.36
C GLY A 1 31.93 19.36 -2.21
N PHE A 2 30.72 18.82 -2.18
CA PHE A 2 29.57 19.37 -2.89
C PHE A 2 29.12 20.66 -2.19
N SER A 3 29.18 21.79 -2.87
CA SER A 3 28.93 23.11 -2.29
C SER A 3 27.48 23.59 -2.42
N GLY A 4 26.62 22.83 -3.05
CA GLY A 4 25.21 23.16 -3.24
C GLY A 4 24.75 23.04 -4.69
N VAL A 5 23.43 23.24 -4.89
CA VAL A 5 22.79 23.33 -6.21
C VAL A 5 22.33 24.77 -6.38
N ALA A 6 22.74 25.39 -7.46
CA ALA A 6 22.24 26.71 -7.88
C ALA A 6 21.32 26.56 -9.09
N PRO A 7 20.22 27.31 -9.19
CA PRO A 7 19.36 27.30 -10.35
C PRO A 7 20.10 27.94 -11.55
N ARG A 8 19.76 27.48 -12.77
CA ARG A 8 20.11 28.25 -13.96
C ARG A 8 19.24 29.51 -14.03
N GLU A 9 19.72 30.51 -14.74
CA GLU A 9 18.99 31.76 -14.95
C GLU A 9 17.54 31.49 -15.42
N GLY A 10 16.57 32.12 -14.77
CA GLY A 10 15.14 31.95 -15.05
C GLY A 10 14.47 30.73 -14.41
N ALA A 11 15.21 29.82 -13.72
CA ALA A 11 14.62 28.70 -13.04
C ALA A 11 14.16 29.04 -11.59
N SER A 12 12.96 28.62 -11.23
CA SER A 12 12.49 28.75 -9.83
C SER A 12 13.30 27.89 -8.88
N PHE A 13 13.71 28.47 -7.75
CA PHE A 13 14.40 27.74 -6.68
C PHE A 13 13.94 28.27 -5.30
N PRO A 14 13.71 27.41 -4.31
CA PRO A 14 13.78 25.95 -4.36
C PRO A 14 12.65 25.31 -5.21
N VAL A 15 12.93 24.14 -5.74
CA VAL A 15 11.92 23.34 -6.46
C VAL A 15 11.02 22.67 -5.43
N HIS A 16 9.73 23.03 -5.44
CA HIS A 16 8.74 22.43 -4.54
C HIS A 16 8.04 21.25 -5.20
N ALA A 17 8.01 20.10 -4.49
CA ALA A 17 7.27 18.93 -4.95
C ALA A 17 5.76 19.24 -5.02
N ARG A 18 5.12 18.82 -6.11
CA ARG A 18 3.66 18.87 -6.20
C ARG A 18 3.05 17.78 -5.33
N VAL A 19 2.23 18.16 -4.38
CA VAL A 19 1.56 17.25 -3.46
C VAL A 19 0.05 17.42 -3.60
N VAL A 20 -0.64 16.30 -3.84
CA VAL A 20 -2.10 16.25 -3.80
C VAL A 20 -2.54 15.96 -2.37
N GLU A 21 -3.54 16.67 -1.88
CA GLU A 21 -4.05 16.51 -0.51
C GLU A 21 -4.88 15.24 -0.35
N ARG A 22 -5.64 14.86 -1.38
CA ARG A 22 -6.52 13.69 -1.37
C ARG A 22 -6.24 12.81 -2.58
N LEU A 23 -6.34 11.50 -2.37
CA LEU A 23 -6.29 10.51 -3.43
C LEU A 23 -7.72 10.30 -3.93
N ARG A 24 -8.05 10.91 -5.06
CA ARG A 24 -9.41 10.91 -5.61
C ARG A 24 -9.71 9.61 -6.36
N PRO A 25 -10.94 9.06 -6.25
CA PRO A 25 -11.34 7.84 -6.95
C PRO A 25 -11.12 7.91 -8.46
N GLU A 26 -11.36 9.06 -9.08
CA GLU A 26 -11.26 9.26 -10.54
C GLU A 26 -9.85 9.05 -11.12
N TRP A 27 -8.84 8.98 -10.26
CA TRP A 27 -7.45 8.72 -10.69
C TRP A 27 -7.10 7.23 -10.76
N TYR A 28 -8.04 6.38 -10.39
CA TYR A 28 -7.86 4.93 -10.36
C TYR A 28 -8.80 4.28 -11.38
N PRO A 29 -8.27 3.52 -12.35
CA PRO A 29 -9.10 2.90 -13.38
C PRO A 29 -10.01 1.82 -12.77
N GLU A 30 -11.31 1.94 -12.98
CA GLU A 30 -12.29 0.92 -12.58
C GLU A 30 -12.21 -0.33 -13.47
N THR A 31 -11.68 -0.16 -14.68
CA THR A 31 -11.47 -1.24 -15.65
C THR A 31 -9.96 -1.34 -15.91
N PRO A 32 -9.23 -2.17 -15.13
CA PRO A 32 -7.80 -2.34 -15.33
C PRO A 32 -7.49 -3.09 -16.62
N LEU A 33 -6.33 -2.82 -17.20
CA LEU A 33 -5.83 -3.57 -18.35
C LEU A 33 -5.36 -4.95 -17.88
N VAL A 34 -5.94 -5.99 -18.45
CA VAL A 34 -5.53 -7.39 -18.21
C VAL A 34 -4.51 -7.77 -19.27
N PRO A 35 -3.30 -8.20 -18.90
CA PRO A 35 -2.28 -8.61 -19.86
C PRO A 35 -2.68 -9.91 -20.57
N LEU A 36 -2.32 -10.04 -21.85
CA LEU A 36 -2.54 -11.26 -22.64
C LEU A 36 -1.38 -12.27 -22.51
N THR A 37 -0.33 -11.92 -21.78
CA THR A 37 0.83 -12.76 -21.52
C THR A 37 0.95 -13.02 -20.02
N GLU A 38 1.64 -14.08 -19.64
CA GLU A 38 1.97 -14.33 -18.23
C GLU A 38 2.77 -13.16 -17.64
N VAL A 39 2.34 -12.71 -16.47
CA VAL A 39 3.01 -11.65 -15.70
C VAL A 39 3.29 -12.15 -14.28
N VAL A 40 4.34 -11.61 -13.67
CA VAL A 40 4.76 -12.01 -12.32
C VAL A 40 3.67 -11.71 -11.26
N HIS A 41 2.89 -10.65 -11.48
CA HIS A 41 1.83 -10.20 -10.58
C HIS A 41 0.49 -10.19 -11.29
N ASP A 42 -0.05 -11.39 -11.56
CA ASP A 42 -1.36 -11.57 -12.19
C ASP A 42 -2.49 -11.40 -11.16
N ARG A 43 -2.73 -10.14 -10.79
CA ARG A 43 -3.70 -9.76 -9.74
C ARG A 43 -4.10 -8.29 -9.84
N LEU A 44 -5.26 -7.98 -9.27
CA LEU A 44 -5.68 -6.59 -9.09
C LEU A 44 -4.85 -5.92 -7.98
N SER A 45 -4.09 -4.90 -8.34
CA SER A 45 -3.29 -4.12 -7.40
C SER A 45 -3.98 -2.81 -7.05
N VAL A 46 -4.33 -2.61 -5.78
CA VAL A 46 -5.09 -1.45 -5.31
C VAL A 46 -4.32 -0.68 -4.25
N GLU A 47 -3.93 0.55 -4.59
CA GLU A 47 -3.33 1.46 -3.61
C GLU A 47 -4.37 1.88 -2.57
N ILE A 48 -4.10 1.62 -1.29
CA ILE A 48 -4.97 2.02 -0.17
C ILE A 48 -4.48 3.29 0.52
N MET A 49 -3.18 3.54 0.45
CA MET A 49 -2.53 4.66 1.12
C MET A 49 -1.24 5.02 0.40
N ARG A 50 -0.96 6.30 0.24
CA ARG A 50 0.29 6.82 -0.33
C ARG A 50 1.09 7.58 0.73
N GLY A 51 2.41 7.38 0.70
CA GLY A 51 3.32 7.93 1.69
C GLY A 51 3.36 7.11 2.97
N CYS A 52 4.29 7.47 3.86
CA CYS A 52 4.49 6.80 5.13
C CYS A 52 4.88 7.82 6.19
N SER A 53 4.31 7.71 7.40
CA SER A 53 4.66 8.56 8.54
C SER A 53 5.84 8.03 9.35
N ARG A 54 6.31 6.81 9.05
CA ARG A 54 7.46 6.21 9.72
C ARG A 54 8.75 6.90 9.26
N GLY A 55 9.73 6.95 10.11
CA GLY A 55 10.98 7.64 9.84
C GLY A 55 12.17 6.71 9.69
N CYS A 56 12.00 5.52 9.09
CA CYS A 56 13.10 4.57 8.91
C CYS A 56 14.23 5.21 8.12
N ARG A 57 15.44 5.22 8.69
CA ARG A 57 16.59 5.98 8.15
C ARG A 57 17.11 5.48 6.82
N PHE A 58 16.82 4.24 6.47
CA PHE A 58 17.21 3.60 5.21
C PHE A 58 16.17 3.80 4.08
N CYS A 59 14.96 4.32 4.40
CA CYS A 59 13.85 4.31 3.47
C CYS A 59 13.70 5.64 2.72
N GLY A 60 14.20 5.72 1.48
CA GLY A 60 14.00 6.88 0.61
C GLY A 60 12.53 7.14 0.28
N ALA A 61 11.75 6.07 0.01
CA ALA A 61 10.32 6.18 -0.31
C ALA A 61 9.51 6.84 0.83
N GLY A 62 9.83 6.50 2.10
CA GLY A 62 9.20 7.10 3.26
C GLY A 62 9.44 8.60 3.40
N MET A 63 10.47 9.14 2.77
CA MET A 63 10.79 10.57 2.73
C MET A 63 10.19 11.25 1.49
N THR A 64 10.32 10.63 0.33
CA THR A 64 9.92 11.20 -0.96
C THR A 64 8.40 11.35 -1.09
N TYR A 65 7.61 10.40 -0.57
CA TYR A 65 6.16 10.36 -0.75
C TYR A 65 5.37 10.97 0.40
N ARG A 66 5.97 11.79 1.24
CA ARG A 66 5.25 12.56 2.27
C ARG A 66 4.42 13.69 1.65
N PRO A 67 3.31 14.05 2.32
CA PRO A 67 2.68 13.49 3.52
C PRO A 67 1.97 12.14 3.25
N LYS A 68 1.64 11.44 4.36
CA LYS A 68 0.76 10.25 4.29
C LYS A 68 -0.65 10.67 3.88
N ARG A 69 -1.22 10.02 2.87
CA ARG A 69 -2.60 10.22 2.41
C ARG A 69 -3.29 8.86 2.33
N VAL A 70 -4.46 8.79 2.92
CA VAL A 70 -5.26 7.57 3.06
C VAL A 70 -6.46 7.66 2.13
N ARG A 71 -6.77 6.60 1.40
CA ARG A 71 -8.03 6.48 0.66
C ARG A 71 -9.15 6.08 1.62
N PRO A 72 -10.35 6.64 1.50
CA PRO A 72 -11.52 6.17 2.23
C PRO A 72 -11.78 4.67 2.00
N VAL A 73 -12.23 3.96 3.04
CA VAL A 73 -12.54 2.52 2.95
C VAL A 73 -13.54 2.24 1.82
N GLU A 74 -14.60 3.05 1.71
CA GLU A 74 -15.61 2.91 0.66
C GLU A 74 -15.01 2.97 -0.75
N ASP A 75 -14.13 3.94 -1.00
CA ASP A 75 -13.48 4.11 -2.30
C ASP A 75 -12.61 2.89 -2.66
N VAL A 76 -11.94 2.31 -1.66
CA VAL A 76 -11.12 1.10 -1.85
C VAL A 76 -12.01 -0.10 -2.15
N VAL A 77 -13.07 -0.31 -1.37
CA VAL A 77 -14.01 -1.45 -1.55
C VAL A 77 -14.68 -1.38 -2.91
N ASN A 78 -15.18 -0.22 -3.30
CA ASN A 78 -15.83 -0.03 -4.60
C ASN A 78 -14.86 -0.25 -5.76
N HIS A 79 -13.63 0.23 -5.65
CA HIS A 79 -12.58 0.01 -6.66
C HIS A 79 -12.24 -1.48 -6.79
N VAL A 80 -12.08 -2.20 -5.67
CA VAL A 80 -11.83 -3.66 -5.69
C VAL A 80 -12.99 -4.39 -6.37
N GLU A 81 -14.23 -4.09 -5.99
CA GLU A 81 -15.41 -4.74 -6.58
C GLU A 81 -15.50 -4.50 -8.10
N ALA A 82 -15.34 -3.25 -8.55
CA ALA A 82 -15.36 -2.90 -9.96
C ALA A 82 -14.21 -3.57 -10.73
N GLY A 83 -12.99 -3.51 -10.18
CA GLY A 83 -11.80 -4.10 -10.80
C GLY A 83 -11.88 -5.62 -10.93
N ILE A 84 -12.30 -6.33 -9.89
CA ILE A 84 -12.50 -7.80 -9.93
C ILE A 84 -13.60 -8.18 -10.93
N ARG A 85 -14.70 -7.41 -10.96
CA ARG A 85 -15.80 -7.67 -11.89
C ARG A 85 -15.39 -7.49 -13.35
N SER A 86 -14.56 -6.51 -13.64
CA SER A 86 -14.14 -6.17 -15.00
C SER A 86 -12.96 -7.01 -15.50
N SER A 87 -12.07 -7.45 -14.62
CA SER A 87 -10.85 -8.20 -14.99
C SER A 87 -11.01 -9.72 -14.89
N GLY A 88 -11.85 -10.19 -13.96
CA GLY A 88 -11.96 -11.61 -13.64
C GLY A 88 -10.81 -12.16 -12.79
N TRP A 89 -9.92 -11.33 -12.26
CA TRP A 89 -8.84 -11.78 -11.38
C TRP A 89 -9.38 -12.42 -10.09
N GLU A 90 -8.67 -13.44 -9.64
CA GLU A 90 -8.96 -14.18 -8.39
C GLU A 90 -8.11 -13.73 -7.20
N GLU A 91 -7.29 -12.72 -7.38
CA GLU A 91 -6.47 -12.13 -6.32
C GLU A 91 -6.53 -10.60 -6.36
N VAL A 92 -6.66 -9.98 -5.18
CA VAL A 92 -6.47 -8.55 -4.99
C VAL A 92 -5.32 -8.30 -4.02
N SER A 93 -4.41 -7.40 -4.38
CA SER A 93 -3.32 -6.96 -3.52
C SER A 93 -3.56 -5.53 -3.08
N LEU A 94 -3.69 -5.32 -1.76
CA LEU A 94 -3.79 -3.99 -1.17
C LEU A 94 -2.39 -3.43 -0.95
N LEU A 95 -2.08 -2.31 -1.61
CA LEU A 95 -0.74 -1.76 -1.69
C LEU A 95 -0.59 -0.47 -0.89
N SER A 96 0.49 -0.38 -0.14
CA SER A 96 1.01 0.85 0.45
C SER A 96 2.46 0.68 0.90
N LEU A 97 3.10 1.75 1.37
CA LEU A 97 4.43 1.66 2.02
C LEU A 97 4.37 1.06 3.44
N SER A 98 3.19 0.96 4.05
CA SER A 98 2.97 0.39 5.39
C SER A 98 1.51 0.06 5.57
N SER A 99 1.06 -1.08 5.05
CA SER A 99 -0.37 -1.45 5.03
C SER A 99 -0.94 -1.64 6.44
N SER A 100 -0.13 -2.09 7.40
CA SER A 100 -0.53 -2.16 8.81
C SER A 100 -0.86 -0.79 9.44
N ASP A 101 -0.39 0.32 8.84
CA ASP A 101 -0.68 1.68 9.31
C ASP A 101 -1.91 2.31 8.62
N TYR A 102 -2.61 1.56 7.78
CA TYR A 102 -3.87 2.00 7.20
C TYR A 102 -4.99 1.94 8.25
N PRO A 103 -5.63 3.05 8.61
CA PRO A 103 -6.55 3.10 9.76
C PRO A 103 -7.80 2.22 9.63
N GLY A 104 -8.21 1.91 8.41
CA GLY A 104 -9.37 1.08 8.11
C GLY A 104 -9.02 -0.33 7.64
N LEU A 105 -7.84 -0.90 7.97
CA LEU A 105 -7.39 -2.16 7.38
C LEU A 105 -8.34 -3.33 7.66
N ALA A 106 -8.80 -3.49 8.88
CA ALA A 106 -9.74 -4.55 9.23
C ALA A 106 -11.08 -4.36 8.50
N ASP A 107 -11.64 -3.16 8.56
CA ASP A 107 -12.92 -2.84 7.91
C ASP A 107 -12.86 -3.04 6.40
N VAL A 108 -11.79 -2.61 5.72
CA VAL A 108 -11.66 -2.82 4.28
C VAL A 108 -11.55 -4.29 3.92
N VAL A 109 -10.81 -5.09 4.69
CA VAL A 109 -10.67 -6.54 4.45
C VAL A 109 -12.00 -7.25 4.67
N ASP A 110 -12.71 -6.96 5.75
CA ASP A 110 -14.02 -7.53 6.07
C ASP A 110 -15.05 -7.20 4.99
N ARG A 111 -15.10 -5.94 4.55
CA ARG A 111 -16.06 -5.49 3.54
C ARG A 111 -15.77 -6.04 2.16
N ILE A 112 -14.49 -6.14 1.77
CA ILE A 112 -14.11 -6.82 0.52
C ILE A 112 -14.54 -8.28 0.59
N GLY A 113 -14.26 -8.98 1.70
CA GLY A 113 -14.68 -10.36 1.90
C GLY A 113 -16.19 -10.55 1.78
N ALA A 114 -16.98 -9.65 2.39
CA ALA A 114 -18.44 -9.67 2.30
C ALA A 114 -18.94 -9.41 0.87
N ARG A 115 -18.41 -8.38 0.16
CA ARG A 115 -18.78 -8.01 -1.21
C ARG A 115 -18.43 -9.07 -2.25
N LEU A 116 -17.33 -9.81 -2.02
CA LEU A 116 -16.85 -10.85 -2.89
C LEU A 116 -17.22 -12.25 -2.38
N SER A 117 -18.12 -12.34 -1.41
CA SER A 117 -18.62 -13.61 -0.87
C SER A 117 -19.15 -14.50 -1.99
N GLY A 118 -18.76 -15.78 -1.99
CA GLY A 118 -19.09 -16.74 -3.05
C GLY A 118 -18.18 -16.70 -4.29
N LYS A 119 -17.26 -15.72 -4.36
CA LYS A 119 -16.20 -15.70 -5.38
C LYS A 119 -14.89 -16.21 -4.76
N ALA A 120 -14.12 -16.98 -5.51
CA ALA A 120 -12.83 -17.50 -5.07
C ALA A 120 -11.72 -16.44 -5.14
N VAL A 121 -11.95 -15.25 -4.55
CA VAL A 121 -11.00 -14.14 -4.57
C VAL A 121 -10.22 -14.12 -3.26
N SER A 122 -8.89 -14.10 -3.37
CA SER A 122 -7.97 -13.98 -2.24
C SER A 122 -7.51 -12.52 -2.05
N ILE A 123 -7.25 -12.14 -0.79
CA ILE A 123 -6.73 -10.82 -0.43
C ILE A 123 -5.29 -10.97 0.01
N SER A 124 -4.40 -10.20 -0.62
CA SER A 124 -2.98 -10.11 -0.29
C SER A 124 -2.66 -8.74 0.29
N LEU A 125 -1.86 -8.71 1.33
CA LEU A 125 -1.42 -7.48 2.00
C LEU A 125 0.09 -7.32 1.84
N SER A 126 0.51 -6.18 1.32
CA SER A 126 1.93 -5.83 1.21
C SER A 126 2.44 -5.02 2.40
N SER A 127 3.75 -5.04 2.62
CA SER A 127 4.44 -4.14 3.57
C SER A 127 3.86 -4.18 4.99
N LEU A 128 3.70 -5.39 5.52
CA LEU A 128 3.19 -5.59 6.87
C LEU A 128 4.26 -5.32 7.93
N ARG A 129 3.82 -4.70 9.03
CA ARG A 129 4.62 -4.50 10.23
C ARG A 129 4.12 -5.42 11.34
N VAL A 130 5.07 -5.97 12.11
CA VAL A 130 4.76 -6.93 13.18
C VAL A 130 3.98 -6.26 14.33
N ASP A 131 4.29 -4.99 14.63
CA ASP A 131 3.74 -4.25 15.77
C ASP A 131 2.24 -3.89 15.62
N ASN A 132 1.75 -3.73 14.39
CA ASN A 132 0.37 -3.29 14.13
C ASN A 132 -0.49 -4.36 13.44
N PHE A 133 0.00 -5.61 13.36
CA PHE A 133 -0.74 -6.68 12.70
C PHE A 133 -1.52 -7.52 13.72
N SER A 134 -2.84 -7.59 13.55
CA SER A 134 -3.70 -8.36 14.46
C SER A 134 -4.01 -9.76 13.91
N LEU A 135 -4.25 -10.71 14.82
CA LEU A 135 -4.69 -12.06 14.47
C LEU A 135 -6.04 -12.07 13.72
N ALA A 136 -6.90 -11.09 14.00
CA ALA A 136 -8.18 -10.95 13.30
C ALA A 136 -7.97 -10.66 11.80
N ILE A 137 -7.05 -9.77 11.46
CA ILE A 137 -6.68 -9.50 10.05
C ILE A 137 -6.10 -10.76 9.41
N ALA A 138 -5.25 -11.51 10.13
CA ALA A 138 -4.70 -12.77 9.65
C ALA A 138 -5.80 -13.81 9.32
N ALA A 139 -6.80 -13.94 10.18
CA ALA A 139 -7.90 -14.88 9.97
C ALA A 139 -8.73 -14.53 8.73
N ASN A 140 -9.03 -13.26 8.52
CA ASN A 140 -9.82 -12.80 7.38
C ASN A 140 -9.07 -12.90 6.04
N VAL A 141 -7.76 -12.64 6.05
CA VAL A 141 -6.89 -12.86 4.88
C VAL A 141 -6.73 -14.36 4.56
N ALA A 142 -6.75 -15.23 5.58
CA ALA A 142 -6.61 -16.67 5.44
C ALA A 142 -7.91 -17.39 5.00
N GLY A 143 -9.05 -16.71 4.99
CA GLY A 143 -10.37 -17.29 4.62
C GLY A 143 -10.52 -17.67 3.16
N GLY A 144 -9.59 -17.28 2.29
CA GLY A 144 -9.52 -17.64 0.89
C GLY A 144 -8.37 -18.61 0.56
N ARG A 145 -7.82 -18.50 -0.66
CA ARG A 145 -6.59 -19.19 -1.06
C ARG A 145 -5.46 -18.77 -0.12
N LYS A 146 -4.70 -19.72 0.42
CA LYS A 146 -3.62 -19.42 1.38
C LYS A 146 -2.61 -18.44 0.76
N THR A 147 -2.58 -17.21 1.24
CA THR A 147 -1.57 -16.22 0.91
C THR A 147 -0.51 -16.17 2.02
N GLY A 148 0.76 -16.12 1.64
CA GLY A 148 1.85 -15.94 2.61
C GLY A 148 1.86 -14.51 3.16
N LEU A 149 2.12 -14.37 4.47
CA LEU A 149 2.37 -13.09 5.10
C LEU A 149 3.88 -12.86 5.22
N THR A 150 4.35 -11.70 4.77
CA THR A 150 5.76 -11.34 4.85
C THR A 150 5.93 -10.16 5.80
N PHE A 151 6.76 -10.35 6.81
CA PHE A 151 7.11 -9.33 7.80
C PHE A 151 8.59 -8.97 7.71
N ALA A 152 8.89 -7.68 7.59
CA ALA A 152 10.25 -7.18 7.54
C ALA A 152 10.66 -6.57 8.88
N VAL A 153 11.49 -7.27 9.65
CA VAL A 153 12.05 -6.78 10.92
C VAL A 153 13.30 -5.93 10.74
N GLU A 154 13.95 -6.00 9.58
CA GLU A 154 15.12 -5.24 9.10
C GLU A 154 16.41 -5.49 9.86
N ALA A 155 16.37 -5.69 11.18
CA ALA A 155 17.54 -5.98 12.00
C ALA A 155 17.20 -6.97 13.13
N ALA A 156 18.18 -7.81 13.48
CA ALA A 156 18.01 -8.89 14.45
C ALA A 156 17.83 -8.41 15.90
N THR A 157 18.45 -7.30 16.27
CA THR A 157 18.41 -6.79 17.66
C THR A 157 17.60 -5.51 17.77
N GLN A 158 16.98 -5.29 18.95
CA GLN A 158 16.25 -4.05 19.23
C GLN A 158 17.17 -2.83 19.08
N ARG A 159 18.39 -2.89 19.62
CA ARG A 159 19.36 -1.80 19.49
C ARG A 159 19.62 -1.39 18.04
N LEU A 160 19.74 -2.34 17.13
CA LEU A 160 19.95 -2.04 15.71
C LEU A 160 18.67 -1.48 15.06
N ARG A 161 17.49 -1.99 15.43
CA ARG A 161 16.22 -1.43 14.97
C ARG A 161 16.05 0.03 15.41
N ASP A 162 16.42 0.35 16.64
CA ASP A 162 16.40 1.73 17.15
C ASP A 162 17.38 2.63 16.38
N VAL A 163 18.59 2.12 16.09
CA VAL A 163 19.58 2.86 15.28
C VAL A 163 19.05 3.21 13.90
N ILE A 164 18.36 2.30 13.23
CA ILE A 164 17.76 2.56 11.91
C ILE A 164 16.37 3.19 11.98
N ASN A 165 15.90 3.52 13.17
CA ASN A 165 14.56 4.06 13.44
C ASN A 165 13.43 3.15 12.90
N LYS A 166 13.60 1.84 13.01
CA LYS A 166 12.57 0.84 12.73
C LYS A 166 11.92 0.44 14.06
N ASN A 167 10.99 1.23 14.52
CA ASN A 167 10.26 0.98 15.77
C ASN A 167 9.32 -0.22 15.61
N LEU A 168 9.72 -1.36 16.20
CA LEU A 168 8.97 -2.61 16.30
C LEU A 168 8.99 -3.10 17.74
#